data_cfb96e7fda6bd30e1212446c16e3b3ee
#
_entry.id   cfb96e7fda6bd30e1212446c16e3b3ee
#
_cell.length_a   1.000
_cell.length_b   1.000
_cell.length_c   1.000
_cell.angle_alpha   90.00
_cell.angle_beta   90.00
_cell.angle_gamma   90.00
#
_symmetry.space_group_name_H-M   'P 1'
#
loop_
_entity.id
_entity.type
_entity.pdbx_description
1 polymer ?
#
loop_
_entity_poly.entity_id
_entity_poly.type
_entity_poly.pdbx_seq_one_letter_code
_entity_poly.pdbx_strand_id
1 'polypeptide(L)'
;MNQFFFENIQKSAFLSKKTHFLHYLSQILWIFQYFFVLLSSQMSAPAINIKGKLFSLAQPRVMAIINATNDSFAFSCSNISEAEILAVAAKAVNEGADMLDIGACSTRPGSTPVDEAEEWRRLQIALRAVRSAYPDAILSVDTFRASIARRAVTDFGVDIINDISGGIGEMFTSVAQLGVPYILTHNAPMNDSLPVSVQVIDYLIRKVDELHRLGVKDVIIDPGFGFNKSVEQSLELLDNLSDLHVIGLPILVGLSRKSMFYKPLGVEPTSEEALQATVEANRKAIALGASIIRVHDVAINKPLTTKR
;
A
#
# COMPACT_ATOMS: atom_id res chain seq x y z
N MET A 1 32.27 50.76 36.13
CA MET A 1 30.82 50.44 36.21
C MET A 1 30.05 50.60 34.90
N ASN A 2 30.57 51.34 33.87
CA ASN A 2 29.82 51.58 32.62
C ASN A 2 29.92 50.49 31.56
N GLN A 3 30.94 49.65 31.54
CA GLN A 3 31.17 48.67 30.45
C GLN A 3 30.23 47.47 30.58
N PHE A 4 29.93 47.04 31.81
CA PHE A 4 29.02 45.92 32.10
C PHE A 4 27.53 46.24 31.78
N PHE A 5 27.20 47.54 31.91
CA PHE A 5 25.81 48.00 31.64
C PHE A 5 25.55 48.04 30.11
N PHE A 6 26.54 48.47 29.30
CA PHE A 6 26.41 48.48 27.82
C PHE A 6 26.38 47.08 27.21
N GLU A 7 27.14 46.13 27.75
CA GLU A 7 27.11 44.74 27.27
C GLU A 7 25.75 44.04 27.54
N ASN A 8 25.12 44.33 28.69
CA ASN A 8 23.81 43.80 29.02
C ASN A 8 22.68 44.40 28.17
N ILE A 9 22.77 45.68 27.79
CA ILE A 9 21.81 46.29 26.86
C ILE A 9 21.95 45.74 25.47
N GLN A 10 23.18 45.53 24.98
CA GLN A 10 23.40 44.89 23.65
C GLN A 10 22.93 43.44 23.61
N LYS A 11 23.16 42.65 24.68
CA LYS A 11 22.64 41.28 24.78
C LYS A 11 21.11 41.23 24.83
N SER A 12 20.48 42.14 25.57
CA SER A 12 19.00 42.24 25.65
C SER A 12 18.40 42.63 24.30
N ALA A 13 18.99 43.60 23.59
CA ALA A 13 18.54 44.01 22.27
C ALA A 13 18.74 42.91 21.22
N PHE A 14 19.81 42.12 21.31
CA PHE A 14 20.09 40.99 20.44
C PHE A 14 19.11 39.84 20.71
N LEU A 15 18.79 39.51 21.95
CA LEU A 15 17.79 38.54 22.35
C LEU A 15 16.36 38.95 21.90
N SER A 16 16.00 40.21 22.04
CA SER A 16 14.73 40.74 21.54
C SER A 16 14.59 40.64 20.05
N LYS A 17 15.64 40.96 19.26
CA LYS A 17 15.64 40.79 17.81
C LYS A 17 15.56 39.31 17.38
N LYS A 18 16.20 38.41 18.12
CA LYS A 18 16.15 36.99 17.88
C LYS A 18 14.75 36.40 18.16
N THR A 19 14.08 36.81 19.21
CA THR A 19 12.71 36.42 19.52
C THR A 19 11.71 36.95 18.49
N HIS A 20 11.85 38.19 18.01
CA HIS A 20 11.05 38.74 16.93
C HIS A 20 11.27 37.98 15.60
N PHE A 21 12.50 37.64 15.29
CA PHE A 21 12.83 36.87 14.08
C PHE A 21 12.24 35.45 14.12
N LEU A 22 12.34 34.77 15.26
CA LEU A 22 11.75 33.44 15.44
C LEU A 22 10.20 33.49 15.39
N HIS A 23 9.59 34.53 15.93
CA HIS A 23 8.15 34.73 15.81
C HIS A 23 7.72 35.01 14.37
N TYR A 24 8.50 35.78 13.61
CA TYR A 24 8.24 36.04 12.18
C TYR A 24 8.39 34.78 11.34
N LEU A 25 9.43 33.97 11.61
CA LEU A 25 9.62 32.67 10.99
C LEU A 25 8.46 31.69 11.28
N SER A 26 7.96 31.67 12.51
CA SER A 26 6.81 30.82 12.89
C SER A 26 5.53 31.24 12.15
N GLN A 27 5.30 32.54 11.97
CA GLN A 27 4.17 33.06 11.20
C GLN A 27 4.27 32.70 9.71
N ILE A 28 5.48 32.82 9.13
CA ILE A 28 5.73 32.42 7.73
C ILE A 28 5.50 30.92 7.56
N LEU A 29 6.03 30.09 8.45
CA LEU A 29 5.80 28.65 8.45
C LEU A 29 4.32 28.30 8.58
N TRP A 30 3.57 29.01 9.42
CA TRP A 30 2.13 28.83 9.59
C TRP A 30 1.35 29.22 8.32
N ILE A 31 1.74 30.32 7.66
CA ILE A 31 1.16 30.75 6.37
C ILE A 31 1.47 29.71 5.27
N PHE A 32 2.71 29.20 5.20
CA PHE A 32 3.09 28.15 4.27
C PHE A 32 2.30 26.86 4.52
N GLN A 33 2.14 26.46 5.78
CA GLN A 33 1.37 25.28 6.15
C GLN A 33 -0.12 25.47 5.80
N TYR A 34 -0.69 26.65 6.04
CA TYR A 34 -2.06 26.98 5.67
C TYR A 34 -2.25 27.02 4.14
N PHE A 35 -1.29 27.61 3.42
CA PHE A 35 -1.29 27.64 1.94
C PHE A 35 -1.12 26.26 1.34
N PHE A 36 -0.31 25.40 1.95
CA PHE A 36 -0.14 24.00 1.56
C PHE A 36 -1.43 23.18 1.78
N VAL A 37 -2.11 23.40 2.90
CA VAL A 37 -3.43 22.78 3.18
C VAL A 37 -4.49 23.28 2.18
N LEU A 38 -4.51 24.56 1.83
CA LEU A 38 -5.41 25.10 0.82
C LEU A 38 -5.10 24.56 -0.60
N LEU A 39 -3.83 24.42 -0.96
CA LEU A 39 -3.42 23.80 -2.24
C LEU A 39 -3.77 22.31 -2.27
N SER A 40 -3.59 21.59 -1.18
CA SER A 40 -3.97 20.17 -1.08
C SER A 40 -5.48 19.95 -1.16
N SER A 41 -6.30 20.92 -0.74
CA SER A 41 -7.75 20.86 -0.88
C SER A 41 -8.27 21.07 -2.34
N GLN A 42 -7.42 21.56 -3.23
CA GLN A 42 -7.71 21.68 -4.68
C GLN A 42 -7.11 20.54 -5.52
N MET A 43 -6.41 19.58 -4.92
CA MET A 43 -5.95 18.42 -5.67
C MET A 43 -7.15 17.61 -6.15
N SER A 44 -7.21 17.36 -7.45
CA SER A 44 -8.18 16.43 -8.04
C SER A 44 -8.11 15.09 -7.28
N ALA A 45 -9.29 14.49 -7.07
CA ALA A 45 -9.36 13.19 -6.40
C ALA A 45 -8.38 12.20 -7.05
N PRO A 46 -7.63 11.41 -6.27
CA PRO A 46 -6.66 10.47 -6.81
C PRO A 46 -7.34 9.51 -7.79
N ALA A 47 -6.69 9.24 -8.90
CA ALA A 47 -7.16 8.32 -9.93
C ALA A 47 -5.96 7.60 -10.55
N ILE A 48 -6.20 6.41 -11.09
CA ILE A 48 -5.23 5.62 -11.86
C ILE A 48 -5.80 5.32 -13.24
N ASN A 49 -4.92 5.15 -14.22
CA ASN A 49 -5.32 4.83 -15.58
C ASN A 49 -5.43 3.30 -15.77
N ILE A 50 -6.64 2.79 -15.94
CA ILE A 50 -6.90 1.38 -16.28
C ILE A 50 -7.34 1.30 -17.74
N LYS A 51 -6.51 0.72 -18.60
CA LYS A 51 -6.79 0.56 -20.05
C LYS A 51 -7.27 1.84 -20.73
N GLY A 52 -6.62 2.97 -20.43
CA GLY A 52 -6.96 4.27 -21.03
C GLY A 52 -8.15 4.99 -20.39
N LYS A 53 -8.73 4.44 -19.33
CA LYS A 53 -9.82 5.06 -18.57
C LYS A 53 -9.36 5.44 -17.17
N LEU A 54 -9.73 6.63 -16.70
CA LEU A 54 -9.46 7.05 -15.34
C LEU A 54 -10.35 6.27 -14.36
N PHE A 55 -9.74 5.50 -13.48
CA PHE A 55 -10.40 4.83 -12.36
C PHE A 55 -10.24 5.69 -11.11
N SER A 56 -11.35 6.25 -10.64
CA SER A 56 -11.35 7.17 -9.50
C SER A 56 -11.13 6.44 -8.18
N LEU A 57 -10.22 6.95 -7.38
CA LEU A 57 -9.93 6.57 -5.99
C LEU A 57 -10.43 7.64 -4.99
N ALA A 58 -11.34 8.51 -5.41
CA ALA A 58 -11.99 9.51 -4.54
C ALA A 58 -12.78 8.87 -3.39
N GLN A 59 -13.24 7.64 -3.59
CA GLN A 59 -13.77 6.78 -2.55
C GLN A 59 -12.84 5.59 -2.39
N PRO A 60 -12.61 5.10 -1.18
CA PRO A 60 -11.80 3.92 -0.95
C PRO A 60 -12.33 2.72 -1.75
N ARG A 61 -11.42 1.87 -2.23
CA ARG A 61 -11.73 0.68 -3.02
C ARG A 61 -11.33 -0.58 -2.29
N VAL A 62 -12.02 -1.67 -2.59
CA VAL A 62 -11.71 -3.00 -2.05
C VAL A 62 -10.99 -3.81 -3.11
N MET A 63 -9.77 -4.24 -2.81
CA MET A 63 -8.99 -5.19 -3.59
C MET A 63 -9.05 -6.56 -2.90
N ALA A 64 -9.66 -7.55 -3.55
CA ALA A 64 -9.79 -8.90 -3.02
C ALA A 64 -8.54 -9.73 -3.30
N ILE A 65 -8.05 -10.43 -2.29
CA ILE A 65 -6.93 -11.35 -2.39
C ILE A 65 -7.41 -12.70 -2.94
N ILE A 66 -6.85 -13.13 -4.07
CA ILE A 66 -7.10 -14.43 -4.70
C ILE A 66 -5.79 -15.22 -4.67
N ASN A 67 -5.63 -16.08 -3.69
CA ASN A 67 -4.43 -16.91 -3.55
C ASN A 67 -4.54 -18.17 -4.40
N ALA A 68 -3.70 -18.27 -5.44
CA ALA A 68 -3.48 -19.50 -6.21
C ALA A 68 -2.33 -20.32 -5.59
N THR A 69 -2.35 -20.49 -4.24
CA THR A 69 -1.36 -21.26 -3.47
C THR A 69 -2.01 -22.46 -2.80
N ASN A 70 -1.24 -23.52 -2.57
CA ASN A 70 -1.69 -24.74 -1.87
C ASN A 70 -1.89 -24.53 -0.34
N ASP A 71 -1.64 -23.33 0.18
CA ASP A 71 -1.68 -23.01 1.62
C ASP A 71 -3.09 -22.69 2.15
N SER A 72 -4.15 -22.90 1.38
CA SER A 72 -5.51 -22.82 1.91
C SER A 72 -5.74 -24.01 2.85
N PHE A 73 -6.05 -23.73 4.09
CA PHE A 73 -6.08 -24.58 5.31
C PHE A 73 -6.89 -25.90 5.24
N ALA A 74 -7.27 -26.40 4.07
CA ALA A 74 -8.23 -27.49 3.99
C ALA A 74 -7.78 -28.78 3.28
N PHE A 75 -6.80 -28.79 2.37
CA PHE A 75 -6.48 -30.03 1.67
C PHE A 75 -5.01 -30.14 1.22
N SER A 76 -4.42 -31.29 1.52
CA SER A 76 -3.09 -31.78 1.12
C SER A 76 -3.00 -32.19 -0.36
N CYS A 77 -3.56 -31.42 -1.29
CA CYS A 77 -3.48 -31.71 -2.71
C CYS A 77 -2.60 -30.70 -3.44
N SER A 78 -1.65 -31.20 -4.20
CA SER A 78 -0.59 -30.48 -4.91
C SER A 78 -1.05 -29.60 -6.09
N ASN A 79 -2.35 -29.44 -6.35
CA ASN A 79 -2.91 -28.65 -7.43
C ASN A 79 -4.17 -27.92 -6.97
N ILE A 80 -4.12 -26.57 -6.92
CA ILE A 80 -5.34 -25.77 -6.83
C ILE A 80 -6.12 -25.95 -8.12
N SER A 81 -7.40 -26.33 -8.01
CA SER A 81 -8.26 -26.47 -9.17
C SER A 81 -8.74 -25.12 -9.69
N GLU A 82 -8.94 -25.02 -10.98
CA GLU A 82 -9.55 -23.85 -11.62
C GLU A 82 -10.91 -23.52 -10.98
N ALA A 83 -11.70 -24.56 -10.62
CA ALA A 83 -13.01 -24.39 -9.96
C ALA A 83 -12.92 -23.69 -8.59
N GLU A 84 -11.89 -24.01 -7.79
CA GLU A 84 -11.69 -23.35 -6.49
C GLU A 84 -11.30 -21.88 -6.66
N ILE A 85 -10.42 -21.57 -7.62
CA ILE A 85 -10.04 -20.19 -7.94
C ILE A 85 -11.27 -19.40 -8.38
N LEU A 86 -12.10 -19.97 -9.28
CA LEU A 86 -13.32 -19.34 -9.74
C LEU A 86 -14.34 -19.15 -8.63
N ALA A 87 -14.47 -20.09 -7.69
CA ALA A 87 -15.36 -19.96 -6.55
C ALA A 87 -14.95 -18.79 -5.64
N VAL A 88 -13.65 -18.63 -5.38
CA VAL A 88 -13.12 -17.49 -4.59
C VAL A 88 -13.33 -16.18 -5.34
N ALA A 89 -13.03 -16.14 -6.63
CA ALA A 89 -13.21 -14.93 -7.45
C ALA A 89 -14.69 -14.55 -7.55
N ALA A 90 -15.59 -15.54 -7.78
CA ALA A 90 -17.05 -15.32 -7.81
C ALA A 90 -17.56 -14.75 -6.49
N LYS A 91 -17.11 -15.31 -5.37
CA LYS A 91 -17.44 -14.79 -4.04
C LYS A 91 -17.02 -13.34 -3.90
N ALA A 92 -15.75 -13.01 -4.22
CA ALA A 92 -15.22 -11.66 -4.12
C ALA A 92 -16.01 -10.66 -5.00
N VAL A 93 -16.32 -11.01 -6.24
CA VAL A 93 -17.12 -10.18 -7.16
C VAL A 93 -18.53 -9.96 -6.63
N ASN A 94 -19.21 -11.02 -6.19
CA ASN A 94 -20.56 -10.94 -5.64
C ASN A 94 -20.63 -10.12 -4.35
N GLU A 95 -19.57 -10.13 -3.55
CA GLU A 95 -19.44 -9.31 -2.33
C GLU A 95 -19.03 -7.85 -2.64
N GLY A 96 -18.79 -7.51 -3.91
CA GLY A 96 -18.58 -6.16 -4.38
C GLY A 96 -17.10 -5.71 -4.38
N ALA A 97 -16.13 -6.62 -4.54
CA ALA A 97 -14.75 -6.24 -4.77
C ALA A 97 -14.62 -5.34 -6.00
N ASP A 98 -13.81 -4.27 -5.90
CA ASP A 98 -13.54 -3.37 -7.01
C ASP A 98 -12.39 -3.88 -7.90
N MET A 99 -11.49 -4.70 -7.32
CA MET A 99 -10.30 -5.27 -7.96
C MET A 99 -10.05 -6.68 -7.42
N LEU A 100 -9.45 -7.54 -8.24
CA LEU A 100 -9.02 -8.90 -7.86
C LEU A 100 -7.50 -8.98 -7.97
N ASP A 101 -6.80 -9.27 -6.87
CA ASP A 101 -5.34 -9.39 -6.83
C ASP A 101 -4.93 -10.86 -6.72
N ILE A 102 -4.35 -11.38 -7.81
CA ILE A 102 -4.06 -12.80 -7.98
C ILE A 102 -2.59 -13.07 -7.69
N GLY A 103 -2.30 -13.85 -6.65
CA GLY A 103 -0.97 -14.26 -6.26
C GLY A 103 -0.81 -15.77 -6.20
N ALA A 104 0.36 -16.29 -6.59
CA ALA A 104 0.64 -17.74 -6.60
C ALA A 104 1.88 -18.12 -5.79
N CYS A 105 2.53 -17.15 -5.16
CA CYS A 105 3.68 -17.37 -4.30
C CYS A 105 3.32 -16.90 -2.87
N SER A 106 3.44 -17.78 -1.88
CA SER A 106 3.24 -17.39 -0.49
C SER A 106 4.41 -16.51 -0.02
N THR A 107 4.09 -15.32 0.49
CA THR A 107 5.07 -14.38 1.05
C THR A 107 4.96 -14.28 2.57
N ARG A 108 4.26 -15.24 3.20
CA ARG A 108 4.16 -15.31 4.66
C ARG A 108 5.53 -15.61 5.27
N PRO A 109 5.84 -15.04 6.46
CA PRO A 109 7.06 -15.39 7.17
C PRO A 109 7.17 -16.91 7.37
N GLY A 110 8.31 -17.49 6.95
CA GLY A 110 8.57 -18.93 7.03
C GLY A 110 8.08 -19.78 5.85
N SER A 111 7.39 -19.20 4.86
CA SER A 111 7.10 -19.94 3.61
C SER A 111 8.33 -19.99 2.71
N THR A 112 8.50 -21.12 2.02
CA THR A 112 9.51 -21.24 0.96
C THR A 112 8.88 -20.75 -0.34
N PRO A 113 9.44 -19.70 -0.97
CA PRO A 113 8.94 -19.26 -2.27
C PRO A 113 9.07 -20.38 -3.30
N VAL A 114 8.04 -20.58 -4.10
CA VAL A 114 8.10 -21.48 -5.24
C VAL A 114 9.04 -20.91 -6.32
N ASP A 115 9.59 -21.76 -7.18
CA ASP A 115 10.37 -21.31 -8.33
C ASP A 115 9.48 -20.54 -9.34
N GLU A 116 10.13 -19.88 -10.29
CA GLU A 116 9.43 -19.05 -11.28
C GLU A 116 8.51 -19.85 -12.18
N ALA A 117 8.92 -21.06 -12.57
CA ALA A 117 8.15 -21.92 -13.47
C ALA A 117 6.84 -22.39 -12.79
N GLU A 118 6.91 -22.75 -11.51
CA GLU A 118 5.74 -23.18 -10.75
C GLU A 118 4.83 -21.98 -10.41
N GLU A 119 5.38 -20.82 -10.05
CA GLU A 119 4.58 -19.61 -9.86
C GLU A 119 3.82 -19.26 -11.13
N TRP A 120 4.51 -19.27 -12.28
CA TRP A 120 3.87 -18.99 -13.55
C TRP A 120 2.79 -20.02 -13.90
N ARG A 121 3.07 -21.30 -13.71
CA ARG A 121 2.09 -22.38 -13.97
C ARG A 121 0.79 -22.15 -13.21
N ARG A 122 0.88 -21.77 -11.93
CA ARG A 122 -0.28 -21.47 -11.08
C ARG A 122 -1.00 -20.20 -11.53
N LEU A 123 -0.26 -19.12 -11.76
CA LEU A 123 -0.81 -17.85 -12.22
C LEU A 123 -1.49 -17.98 -13.58
N GLN A 124 -0.92 -18.73 -14.51
CA GLN A 124 -1.48 -18.94 -15.84
C GLN A 124 -2.88 -19.59 -15.79
N ILE A 125 -3.07 -20.57 -14.90
CA ILE A 125 -4.37 -21.22 -14.69
C ILE A 125 -5.35 -20.20 -14.10
N ALA A 126 -4.95 -19.49 -13.02
CA ALA A 126 -5.79 -18.56 -12.32
C ALA A 126 -6.20 -17.37 -13.19
N LEU A 127 -5.23 -16.73 -13.85
CA LEU A 127 -5.46 -15.57 -14.71
C LEU A 127 -6.37 -15.89 -15.89
N ARG A 128 -6.15 -17.07 -16.54
CA ARG A 128 -7.02 -17.54 -17.62
C ARG A 128 -8.45 -17.74 -17.16
N ALA A 129 -8.64 -18.46 -16.06
CA ALA A 129 -9.95 -18.77 -15.51
C ALA A 129 -10.71 -17.48 -15.13
N VAL A 130 -10.07 -16.61 -14.34
CA VAL A 130 -10.72 -15.38 -13.83
C VAL A 130 -10.99 -14.40 -14.99
N ARG A 131 -10.04 -14.20 -15.92
CA ARG A 131 -10.25 -13.30 -17.06
C ARG A 131 -11.35 -13.79 -17.99
N SER A 132 -11.46 -15.12 -18.20
CA SER A 132 -12.53 -15.70 -19.03
C SER A 132 -13.91 -15.54 -18.37
N ALA A 133 -14.00 -15.72 -17.06
CA ALA A 133 -15.27 -15.59 -16.33
C ALA A 133 -15.68 -14.13 -16.09
N TYR A 134 -14.70 -13.23 -15.91
CA TYR A 134 -14.88 -11.81 -15.59
C TYR A 134 -14.04 -10.92 -16.51
N PRO A 135 -14.40 -10.78 -17.78
CA PRO A 135 -13.60 -10.05 -18.79
C PRO A 135 -13.37 -8.57 -18.45
N ASP A 136 -14.34 -7.95 -17.75
CA ASP A 136 -14.29 -6.53 -17.38
C ASP A 136 -13.73 -6.27 -15.97
N ALA A 137 -13.40 -7.32 -15.21
CA ALA A 137 -12.83 -7.15 -13.86
C ALA A 137 -11.43 -6.53 -13.94
N ILE A 138 -11.13 -5.62 -13.01
CA ILE A 138 -9.78 -5.08 -12.83
C ILE A 138 -8.96 -6.16 -12.14
N LEU A 139 -7.95 -6.69 -12.87
CA LEU A 139 -7.07 -7.73 -12.37
C LEU A 139 -5.71 -7.14 -12.00
N SER A 140 -5.24 -7.46 -10.82
CA SER A 140 -3.88 -7.25 -10.34
C SER A 140 -3.14 -8.58 -10.26
N VAL A 141 -1.83 -8.59 -10.51
CA VAL A 141 -0.96 -9.73 -10.26
C VAL A 141 0.02 -9.41 -9.12
N ASP A 142 -0.03 -10.23 -8.05
CA ASP A 142 0.90 -10.17 -6.93
C ASP A 142 2.13 -11.01 -7.25
N THR A 143 3.21 -10.35 -7.68
CA THR A 143 4.49 -10.98 -8.02
C THR A 143 5.65 -10.01 -7.89
N PHE A 144 6.79 -10.53 -7.42
CA PHE A 144 8.07 -9.79 -7.38
C PHE A 144 8.98 -10.12 -8.57
N ARG A 145 8.52 -10.92 -9.54
CA ARG A 145 9.29 -11.34 -10.71
C ARG A 145 8.86 -10.57 -11.95
N ALA A 146 9.77 -9.78 -12.49
CA ALA A 146 9.53 -8.96 -13.68
C ALA A 146 9.10 -9.75 -14.91
N SER A 147 9.64 -10.95 -15.11
CA SER A 147 9.27 -11.88 -16.18
C SER A 147 7.81 -12.33 -16.09
N ILE A 148 7.34 -12.64 -14.89
CA ILE A 148 5.95 -13.01 -14.60
C ILE A 148 5.03 -11.81 -14.81
N ALA A 149 5.39 -10.65 -14.29
CA ALA A 149 4.64 -9.41 -14.50
C ALA A 149 4.43 -9.11 -15.99
N ARG A 150 5.50 -9.22 -16.81
CA ARG A 150 5.41 -9.04 -18.27
C ARG A 150 4.42 -10.02 -18.90
N ARG A 151 4.55 -11.31 -18.60
CA ARG A 151 3.65 -12.34 -19.14
C ARG A 151 2.20 -12.17 -18.70
N ALA A 152 1.97 -11.81 -17.43
CA ALA A 152 0.63 -11.59 -16.92
C ALA A 152 -0.10 -10.44 -17.67
N VAL A 153 0.62 -9.36 -17.95
CA VAL A 153 0.07 -8.23 -18.71
C VAL A 153 -0.12 -8.58 -20.18
N THR A 154 0.90 -9.18 -20.85
CA THR A 154 0.86 -9.45 -22.29
C THR A 154 -0.10 -10.57 -22.66
N ASP A 155 -0.16 -11.64 -21.88
CA ASP A 155 -0.91 -12.86 -22.22
C ASP A 155 -2.37 -12.81 -21.72
N PHE A 156 -2.63 -12.09 -20.60
CA PHE A 156 -3.95 -12.07 -19.96
C PHE A 156 -4.53 -10.67 -19.75
N GLY A 157 -3.85 -9.60 -20.19
CA GLY A 157 -4.32 -8.24 -20.04
C GLY A 157 -4.54 -7.86 -18.58
N VAL A 158 -3.61 -8.26 -17.69
CA VAL A 158 -3.61 -7.81 -16.30
C VAL A 158 -3.47 -6.29 -16.24
N ASP A 159 -4.21 -5.67 -15.35
CA ASP A 159 -4.39 -4.22 -15.31
C ASP A 159 -3.44 -3.52 -14.34
N ILE A 160 -2.95 -4.22 -13.30
CA ILE A 160 -2.13 -3.66 -12.22
C ILE A 160 -1.05 -4.68 -11.86
N ILE A 161 0.17 -4.22 -11.59
CA ILE A 161 1.24 -5.04 -11.01
C ILE A 161 1.36 -4.68 -9.52
N ASN A 162 1.22 -5.67 -8.64
CA ASN A 162 1.41 -5.55 -7.21
C ASN A 162 2.74 -6.21 -6.82
N ASP A 163 3.74 -5.39 -6.48
CA ASP A 163 5.09 -5.87 -6.14
C ASP A 163 5.44 -5.60 -4.69
N ILE A 164 5.53 -6.68 -3.93
CA ILE A 164 5.90 -6.64 -2.53
C ILE A 164 7.42 -6.54 -2.27
N SER A 165 8.24 -6.59 -3.32
CA SER A 165 9.72 -6.56 -3.18
C SER A 165 10.30 -5.15 -3.10
N GLY A 166 9.51 -4.14 -3.49
CA GLY A 166 10.00 -2.76 -3.63
C GLY A 166 10.86 -2.53 -4.86
N GLY A 167 10.63 -3.30 -5.92
CA GLY A 167 11.26 -3.10 -7.24
C GLY A 167 12.65 -3.70 -7.36
N ILE A 168 12.79 -5.01 -7.13
CA ILE A 168 14.06 -5.71 -7.35
C ILE A 168 14.28 -6.05 -8.85
N GLY A 169 15.56 -6.16 -9.23
CA GLY A 169 15.97 -6.56 -10.57
C GLY A 169 15.43 -5.63 -11.67
N GLU A 170 14.80 -6.20 -12.68
CA GLU A 170 14.26 -5.47 -13.83
C GLU A 170 12.81 -4.99 -13.66
N MET A 171 12.24 -5.04 -12.45
CA MET A 171 10.82 -4.75 -12.25
C MET A 171 10.45 -3.33 -12.72
N PHE A 172 11.19 -2.31 -12.35
CA PHE A 172 10.89 -0.92 -12.70
C PHE A 172 10.95 -0.67 -14.21
N THR A 173 11.97 -1.20 -14.89
CA THR A 173 12.08 -1.10 -16.35
C THR A 173 10.97 -1.85 -17.06
N SER A 174 10.54 -2.99 -16.51
CA SER A 174 9.43 -3.77 -17.06
C SER A 174 8.10 -3.03 -16.91
N VAL A 175 7.82 -2.46 -15.75
CA VAL A 175 6.60 -1.69 -15.49
C VAL A 175 6.53 -0.46 -16.41
N ALA A 176 7.65 0.25 -16.58
CA ALA A 176 7.74 1.40 -17.48
C ALA A 176 7.38 1.04 -18.93
N GLN A 177 7.81 -0.14 -19.41
CA GLN A 177 7.50 -0.64 -20.75
C GLN A 177 6.04 -1.09 -20.90
N LEU A 178 5.45 -1.65 -19.83
CA LEU A 178 4.09 -2.17 -19.84
C LEU A 178 3.03 -1.08 -19.74
N GLY A 179 3.34 0.06 -19.11
CA GLY A 179 2.44 1.21 -19.01
C GLY A 179 1.18 0.94 -18.19
N VAL A 180 1.22 -0.01 -17.25
CA VAL A 180 0.13 -0.32 -16.31
C VAL A 180 0.43 0.26 -14.93
N PRO A 181 -0.59 0.56 -14.10
CA PRO A 181 -0.41 0.94 -12.71
C PRO A 181 0.44 -0.04 -11.92
N TYR A 182 1.24 0.50 -11.02
CA TYR A 182 2.17 -0.27 -10.21
C TYR A 182 1.98 0.02 -8.72
N ILE A 183 1.85 -1.04 -7.92
CA ILE A 183 1.82 -0.96 -6.47
C ILE A 183 3.23 -1.21 -5.96
N LEU A 184 3.81 -0.17 -5.35
CA LEU A 184 5.15 -0.17 -4.77
C LEU A 184 5.05 -0.40 -3.27
N THR A 185 5.53 -1.54 -2.79
CA THR A 185 5.52 -1.86 -1.36
C THR A 185 6.84 -1.50 -0.69
N HIS A 186 6.75 -0.89 0.50
CA HIS A 186 7.91 -0.75 1.38
C HIS A 186 8.28 -2.10 2.01
N ASN A 187 9.42 -2.65 1.62
CA ASN A 187 9.93 -3.93 2.13
C ASN A 187 11.44 -3.84 2.45
N ALA A 188 11.83 -2.84 3.24
CA ALA A 188 13.21 -2.67 3.70
C ALA A 188 13.29 -2.89 5.22
N PRO A 189 14.47 -3.31 5.74
CA PRO A 189 14.71 -3.36 7.17
C PRO A 189 14.50 -2.00 7.84
N MET A 190 13.96 -2.02 9.06
CA MET A 190 13.72 -0.81 9.85
C MET A 190 14.90 -0.52 10.79
N ASN A 191 15.10 0.76 11.09
CA ASN A 191 16.05 1.24 12.07
C ASN A 191 15.29 1.76 13.30
N ASP A 192 15.56 1.19 14.47
CA ASP A 192 14.85 1.52 15.72
C ASP A 192 15.10 2.94 16.24
N SER A 193 16.09 3.66 15.69
CA SER A 193 16.42 5.02 16.13
C SER A 193 15.64 6.13 15.40
N LEU A 194 14.81 5.78 14.41
CA LEU A 194 14.02 6.75 13.62
C LEU A 194 12.53 6.38 13.64
N PRO A 195 11.61 7.37 13.59
CA PRO A 195 10.18 7.11 13.45
C PRO A 195 9.88 6.24 12.23
N VAL A 196 8.94 5.30 12.38
CA VAL A 196 8.62 4.33 11.32
C VAL A 196 8.09 5.03 10.08
N SER A 197 7.16 5.99 10.22
CA SER A 197 6.58 6.73 9.09
C SER A 197 7.65 7.47 8.29
N VAL A 198 8.63 8.08 8.96
CA VAL A 198 9.74 8.81 8.30
C VAL A 198 10.58 7.88 7.41
N GLN A 199 10.93 6.69 7.90
CA GLN A 199 11.71 5.72 7.14
C GLN A 199 10.95 5.19 5.93
N VAL A 200 9.66 4.89 6.11
CA VAL A 200 8.78 4.43 5.03
C VAL A 200 8.63 5.52 3.95
N ILE A 201 8.41 6.76 4.35
CA ILE A 201 8.29 7.90 3.43
C ILE A 201 9.58 8.11 2.65
N ASP A 202 10.74 8.16 3.32
CA ASP A 202 12.04 8.36 2.68
C ASP A 202 12.35 7.24 1.66
N TYR A 203 12.07 5.98 2.01
CA TYR A 203 12.21 4.87 1.09
C TYR A 203 11.32 5.01 -0.15
N LEU A 204 10.00 5.24 0.08
CA LEU A 204 9.02 5.31 -0.98
C LEU A 204 9.29 6.51 -1.92
N ILE A 205 9.62 7.69 -1.40
CA ILE A 205 9.94 8.86 -2.22
C ILE A 205 11.10 8.56 -3.19
N ARG A 206 12.19 7.95 -2.72
CA ARG A 206 13.32 7.60 -3.58
C ARG A 206 12.94 6.62 -4.69
N LYS A 207 12.13 5.62 -4.37
CA LYS A 207 11.66 4.61 -5.33
C LYS A 207 10.64 5.16 -6.32
N VAL A 208 9.73 6.02 -5.86
CA VAL A 208 8.78 6.74 -6.71
C VAL A 208 9.50 7.66 -7.69
N ASP A 209 10.53 8.38 -7.24
CA ASP A 209 11.33 9.24 -8.09
C ASP A 209 12.06 8.44 -9.19
N GLU A 210 12.57 7.24 -8.87
CA GLU A 210 13.15 6.31 -9.85
C GLU A 210 12.11 5.86 -10.88
N LEU A 211 10.91 5.46 -10.46
CA LEU A 211 9.79 5.08 -11.33
C LEU A 211 9.37 6.24 -12.26
N HIS A 212 9.23 7.44 -11.72
CA HIS A 212 8.85 8.62 -12.50
C HIS A 212 9.92 8.97 -13.56
N ARG A 213 11.23 8.84 -13.24
CA ARG A 213 12.32 9.02 -14.23
C ARG A 213 12.25 8.00 -15.36
N LEU A 214 11.77 6.80 -15.10
CA LEU A 214 11.53 5.77 -16.12
C LEU A 214 10.22 5.96 -16.89
N GLY A 215 9.40 6.97 -16.52
CA GLY A 215 8.16 7.30 -17.20
C GLY A 215 6.90 6.58 -16.67
N VAL A 216 7.00 5.86 -15.53
CA VAL A 216 5.84 5.27 -14.86
C VAL A 216 5.00 6.39 -14.26
N LYS A 217 3.72 6.49 -14.64
CA LYS A 217 2.82 7.59 -14.23
C LYS A 217 1.90 7.20 -13.09
N ASP A 218 1.40 5.97 -13.10
CA ASP A 218 0.38 5.49 -12.19
C ASP A 218 1.04 4.60 -11.13
N VAL A 219 1.45 5.21 -10.01
CA VAL A 219 2.04 4.54 -8.86
C VAL A 219 1.09 4.60 -7.68
N ILE A 220 0.88 3.46 -7.03
CA ILE A 220 0.17 3.32 -5.76
C ILE A 220 1.21 2.89 -4.73
N ILE A 221 1.24 3.51 -3.57
CA ILE A 221 2.19 3.14 -2.51
C ILE A 221 1.54 2.22 -1.48
N ASP A 222 2.27 1.18 -1.06
CA ASP A 222 1.92 0.33 0.07
C ASP A 222 2.99 0.48 1.17
N PRO A 223 2.64 0.96 2.37
CA PRO A 223 3.58 1.09 3.49
C PRO A 223 4.13 -0.24 3.98
N GLY A 224 3.62 -1.38 3.53
CA GLY A 224 4.17 -2.71 3.75
C GLY A 224 4.01 -3.18 5.19
N PHE A 225 2.79 -3.14 5.73
CA PHE A 225 2.51 -3.67 7.06
C PHE A 225 2.97 -5.13 7.21
N GLY A 226 3.72 -5.43 8.28
CA GLY A 226 4.22 -6.76 8.57
C GLY A 226 5.43 -7.21 7.73
N PHE A 227 5.86 -6.45 6.71
CA PHE A 227 7.12 -6.69 6.00
C PHE A 227 8.26 -5.98 6.73
N ASN A 228 9.23 -6.75 7.22
CA ASN A 228 10.41 -6.25 7.98
C ASN A 228 10.05 -5.23 9.10
N LYS A 229 8.87 -5.36 9.69
CA LYS A 229 8.37 -4.50 10.78
C LYS A 229 7.87 -5.37 11.93
N SER A 230 8.18 -4.97 13.15
CA SER A 230 7.60 -5.57 14.35
C SER A 230 6.09 -5.27 14.45
N VAL A 231 5.42 -5.88 15.43
CA VAL A 231 4.01 -5.56 15.73
C VAL A 231 3.88 -4.09 16.12
N GLU A 232 4.76 -3.62 17.01
CA GLU A 232 4.79 -2.25 17.52
C GLU A 232 5.04 -1.24 16.39
N GLN A 233 6.03 -1.50 15.54
CA GLN A 233 6.34 -0.69 14.36
C GLN A 233 5.16 -0.64 13.36
N SER A 234 4.46 -1.76 13.20
CA SER A 234 3.28 -1.81 12.33
C SER A 234 2.10 -1.03 12.92
N LEU A 235 1.90 -1.05 14.24
CA LEU A 235 0.88 -0.25 14.92
C LEU A 235 1.22 1.24 14.87
N GLU A 236 2.47 1.62 15.14
CA GLU A 236 2.96 3.00 15.00
C GLU A 236 2.73 3.54 13.58
N LEU A 237 3.05 2.73 12.56
CA LEU A 237 2.84 3.10 11.15
C LEU A 237 1.36 3.30 10.82
N LEU A 238 0.47 2.46 11.37
CA LEU A 238 -0.97 2.64 11.20
C LEU A 238 -1.48 3.91 11.87
N ASP A 239 -0.96 4.24 13.06
CA ASP A 239 -1.34 5.45 13.78
C ASP A 239 -0.92 6.73 13.05
N ASN A 240 0.19 6.65 12.32
CA ASN A 240 0.77 7.76 11.56
C ASN A 240 0.59 7.61 10.03
N LEU A 241 -0.40 6.82 9.57
CA LEU A 241 -0.61 6.56 8.13
C LEU A 241 -0.82 7.84 7.32
N SER A 242 -1.45 8.86 7.92
CA SER A 242 -1.68 10.16 7.28
C SER A 242 -0.40 10.90 6.88
N ASP A 243 0.76 10.62 7.52
CA ASP A 243 2.04 11.23 7.17
C ASP A 243 2.44 10.90 5.71
N LEU A 244 2.01 9.74 5.18
CA LEU A 244 2.32 9.31 3.83
C LEU A 244 1.68 10.18 2.75
N HIS A 245 0.67 11.02 3.10
CA HIS A 245 0.07 11.95 2.14
C HIS A 245 1.06 12.97 1.57
N VAL A 246 2.20 13.20 2.24
CA VAL A 246 3.26 14.07 1.73
C VAL A 246 3.81 13.58 0.38
N ILE A 247 3.69 12.28 0.08
CA ILE A 247 4.13 11.68 -1.20
C ILE A 247 3.18 12.07 -2.34
N GLY A 248 1.91 12.39 -2.05
CA GLY A 248 0.92 12.82 -3.05
C GLY A 248 0.36 11.69 -3.92
N LEU A 249 0.54 10.42 -3.55
CA LEU A 249 0.10 9.24 -4.29
C LEU A 249 -1.01 8.48 -3.55
N PRO A 250 -1.83 7.68 -4.25
CA PRO A 250 -2.80 6.78 -3.62
C PRO A 250 -2.11 5.78 -2.70
N ILE A 251 -2.72 5.51 -1.54
CA ILE A 251 -2.20 4.58 -0.53
C ILE A 251 -3.04 3.30 -0.56
N LEU A 252 -2.38 2.16 -0.77
CA LEU A 252 -2.95 0.84 -0.54
C LEU A 252 -2.52 0.33 0.84
N VAL A 253 -3.42 -0.31 1.57
CA VAL A 253 -3.09 -0.99 2.81
C VAL A 253 -3.52 -2.46 2.78
N GLY A 254 -2.59 -3.35 3.14
CA GLY A 254 -2.82 -4.79 3.28
C GLY A 254 -2.76 -5.19 4.76
N LEU A 255 -3.88 -5.07 5.48
CA LEU A 255 -3.96 -5.34 6.92
C LEU A 255 -4.59 -6.70 7.24
N SER A 256 -5.22 -7.36 6.26
CA SER A 256 -6.02 -8.56 6.46
C SER A 256 -5.21 -9.73 7.02
N ARG A 257 -5.64 -10.24 8.15
CA ARG A 257 -5.07 -11.40 8.86
C ARG A 257 -3.57 -11.25 9.19
N LYS A 258 -3.11 -10.01 9.43
CA LYS A 258 -1.72 -9.74 9.82
C LYS A 258 -1.45 -10.08 11.28
N SER A 259 -0.22 -10.50 11.57
CA SER A 259 0.21 -10.93 12.92
C SER A 259 0.04 -9.88 14.00
N MET A 260 0.05 -8.60 13.63
CA MET A 260 -0.15 -7.48 14.53
C MET A 260 -1.55 -7.46 15.20
N PHE A 261 -2.52 -8.21 14.66
CA PHE A 261 -3.87 -8.29 15.23
C PHE A 261 -4.11 -9.57 16.01
N TYR A 262 -3.71 -10.73 15.52
CA TYR A 262 -4.01 -12.00 16.17
C TYR A 262 -2.97 -12.40 17.25
N LYS A 263 -1.68 -12.04 17.07
CA LYS A 263 -0.65 -12.39 18.07
C LYS A 263 -0.87 -11.74 19.43
N PRO A 264 -1.13 -10.41 19.53
CA PRO A 264 -1.41 -9.78 20.82
C PRO A 264 -2.66 -10.32 21.51
N LEU A 265 -3.64 -10.80 20.73
CA LEU A 265 -4.87 -11.40 21.25
C LEU A 265 -4.70 -12.88 21.64
N GLY A 266 -3.61 -13.53 21.19
CA GLY A 266 -3.38 -14.95 21.43
C GLY A 266 -4.39 -15.86 20.71
N VAL A 267 -4.92 -15.41 19.57
CA VAL A 267 -5.95 -16.12 18.80
C VAL A 267 -5.43 -16.55 17.43
N GLU A 268 -6.20 -17.39 16.73
CA GLU A 268 -5.88 -17.80 15.37
C GLU A 268 -6.13 -16.66 14.35
N PRO A 269 -5.35 -16.61 13.24
CA PRO A 269 -5.49 -15.58 12.21
C PRO A 269 -6.88 -15.51 11.55
N THR A 270 -7.64 -16.61 11.67
CA THR A 270 -8.99 -16.76 11.07
C THR A 270 -10.12 -16.65 12.09
N SER A 271 -9.81 -16.36 13.36
CA SER A 271 -10.81 -16.18 14.40
C SER A 271 -11.65 -14.93 14.17
N GLU A 272 -12.84 -14.89 14.77
CA GLU A 272 -13.74 -13.74 14.70
C GLU A 272 -13.09 -12.48 15.31
N GLU A 273 -12.36 -12.63 16.41
CA GLU A 273 -11.65 -11.53 17.08
C GLU A 273 -10.57 -10.93 16.18
N ALA A 274 -9.79 -11.76 15.49
CA ALA A 274 -8.77 -11.31 14.54
C ALA A 274 -9.41 -10.63 13.32
N LEU A 275 -10.56 -11.12 12.88
CA LEU A 275 -11.33 -10.53 11.79
C LEU A 275 -11.86 -9.15 12.19
N GLN A 276 -12.48 -9.02 13.37
CA GLN A 276 -13.00 -7.73 13.86
C GLN A 276 -11.89 -6.72 14.06
N ALA A 277 -10.74 -7.13 14.62
CA ALA A 277 -9.56 -6.27 14.76
C ALA A 277 -9.06 -5.77 13.39
N THR A 278 -9.08 -6.64 12.36
CA THR A 278 -8.73 -6.26 10.99
C THR A 278 -9.71 -5.22 10.42
N VAL A 279 -11.02 -5.41 10.64
CA VAL A 279 -12.07 -4.48 10.17
C VAL A 279 -11.91 -3.09 10.80
N GLU A 280 -11.67 -3.02 12.11
CA GLU A 280 -11.44 -1.75 12.79
C GLU A 280 -10.15 -1.06 12.32
N ALA A 281 -9.09 -1.84 12.05
CA ALA A 281 -7.85 -1.31 11.49
C ALA A 281 -8.07 -0.77 10.06
N ASN A 282 -8.82 -1.45 9.21
CA ASN A 282 -9.19 -0.97 7.88
C ASN A 282 -10.04 0.31 7.95
N ARG A 283 -11.00 0.37 8.89
CA ARG A 283 -11.78 1.60 9.17
C ARG A 283 -10.88 2.76 9.52
N LYS A 284 -9.93 2.55 10.42
CA LYS A 284 -8.92 3.55 10.81
C LYS A 284 -8.04 3.96 9.63
N ALA A 285 -7.54 3.01 8.85
CA ALA A 285 -6.72 3.29 7.67
C ALA A 285 -7.48 4.15 6.63
N ILE A 286 -8.75 3.85 6.38
CA ILE A 286 -9.62 4.67 5.51
C ILE A 286 -9.78 6.09 6.06
N ALA A 287 -10.04 6.22 7.36
CA ALA A 287 -10.17 7.54 8.00
C ALA A 287 -8.86 8.35 7.92
N LEU A 288 -7.71 7.67 7.87
CA LEU A 288 -6.38 8.26 7.69
C LEU A 288 -5.95 8.36 6.22
N GLY A 289 -6.86 8.09 5.26
CA GLY A 289 -6.71 8.37 3.84
C GLY A 289 -6.23 7.23 2.97
N ALA A 290 -6.33 5.97 3.42
CA ALA A 290 -6.11 4.83 2.54
C ALA A 290 -7.10 4.85 1.37
N SER A 291 -6.59 4.75 0.15
CA SER A 291 -7.36 4.74 -1.09
C SER A 291 -7.82 3.34 -1.50
N ILE A 292 -7.08 2.32 -1.08
CA ILE A 292 -7.36 0.91 -1.40
C ILE A 292 -7.11 0.08 -0.14
N ILE A 293 -8.05 -0.79 0.22
CA ILE A 293 -7.87 -1.82 1.23
C ILE A 293 -7.80 -3.19 0.56
N ARG A 294 -6.70 -3.93 0.80
CA ARG A 294 -6.45 -5.26 0.26
C ARG A 294 -6.83 -6.33 1.30
N VAL A 295 -7.86 -7.14 0.99
CA VAL A 295 -8.52 -7.99 1.98
C VAL A 295 -8.83 -9.40 1.47
N HIS A 296 -8.92 -10.40 2.39
CA HIS A 296 -9.49 -11.72 2.10
C HIS A 296 -11.03 -11.73 2.21
N ASP A 297 -11.57 -10.96 3.15
CA ASP A 297 -12.98 -11.00 3.56
C ASP A 297 -13.70 -9.75 3.05
N VAL A 298 -14.17 -9.79 1.78
CA VAL A 298 -14.74 -8.63 1.07
C VAL A 298 -16.05 -8.17 1.73
N ALA A 299 -16.97 -9.08 2.00
CA ALA A 299 -18.33 -8.75 2.48
C ALA A 299 -18.32 -7.83 3.72
N ILE A 300 -17.45 -8.11 4.70
CA ILE A 300 -17.38 -7.35 5.95
C ILE A 300 -16.63 -6.02 5.79
N ASN A 301 -15.76 -5.91 4.80
CA ASN A 301 -14.94 -4.71 4.55
C ASN A 301 -15.58 -3.75 3.51
N LYS A 302 -16.39 -4.24 2.57
CA LYS A 302 -17.02 -3.42 1.54
C LYS A 302 -17.88 -2.28 2.09
N PRO A 303 -18.68 -2.46 3.17
CA PRO A 303 -19.43 -1.35 3.75
C PRO A 303 -18.58 -0.19 4.25
N LEU A 304 -17.30 -0.39 4.55
CA LEU A 304 -16.38 0.67 4.98
C LEU A 304 -16.07 1.67 3.87
N THR A 305 -16.19 1.26 2.60
CA THR A 305 -15.81 2.06 1.42
C THR A 305 -17.00 2.83 0.81
N THR A 306 -18.21 2.62 1.31
CA THR A 306 -19.40 3.35 0.90
C THR A 306 -19.62 4.55 1.81
N LYS A 307 -19.81 5.75 1.24
CA LYS A 307 -20.24 6.92 2.03
C LYS A 307 -21.58 6.60 2.69
N ARG A 308 -21.63 6.79 3.99
CA ARG A 308 -22.91 6.94 4.69
C ARG A 308 -23.56 8.26 4.35
#